data_65d29fa79ff96e470f300a073b384c13
#
_entry.id   65d29fa79ff96e470f300a073b384c13
#
_cell.length_a   1.000
_cell.length_b   1.000
_cell.length_c   1.000
_cell.angle_alpha   90.00
_cell.angle_beta   90.00
_cell.angle_gamma   90.00
#
_symmetry.space_group_name_H-M   'P 1'
#
loop_
_entity.id
_entity.type
_entity.pdbx_description
1 polymer ?
#
loop_
_entity_poly.entity_id
_entity_poly.type
_entity_poly.pdbx_seq_one_letter_code
_entity_poly.pdbx_strand_id
1 'polypeptide(L)'
;MKIIDVVTPAKNLSAVESIIGQHDSEVLWVSADEDRKKVIRALVSDDQRQSLLDALQGLFQGEDDSKILVTALEASLPRKEP
;
A
#
# COMPACT_ATOMS: atom_id res chain seq x y z
N MET A 1 -8.31 -8.04 -7.65
CA MET A 1 -7.90 -7.11 -6.61
C MET A 1 -6.68 -7.59 -5.87
N LYS A 2 -5.87 -6.66 -5.46
CA LYS A 2 -4.66 -6.98 -4.71
C LYS A 2 -4.61 -6.17 -3.44
N ILE A 3 -3.92 -6.71 -2.45
CA ILE A 3 -3.59 -5.97 -1.25
C ILE A 3 -2.12 -5.64 -1.32
N ILE A 4 -1.81 -4.36 -1.11
CA ILE A 4 -0.43 -3.90 -1.10
C ILE A 4 -0.11 -3.44 0.31
N ASP A 5 0.99 -3.94 0.83
CA ASP A 5 1.52 -3.47 2.11
C ASP A 5 2.79 -2.69 1.82
N VAL A 6 2.81 -1.44 2.22
CA VAL A 6 3.97 -0.59 2.04
C VAL A 6 4.60 -0.38 3.40
N VAL A 7 5.83 -0.83 3.56
CA VAL A 7 6.59 -0.64 4.80
C VAL A 7 7.58 0.47 4.53
N THR A 8 7.46 1.57 5.25
CA THR A 8 8.25 2.76 4.94
C THR A 8 8.47 3.59 6.20
N PRO A 9 9.54 4.39 6.24
CA PRO A 9 9.71 5.32 7.35
C PRO A 9 8.51 6.26 7.47
N ALA A 10 8.22 6.67 8.69
CA ALA A 10 7.06 7.51 8.95
C ALA A 10 7.10 8.81 8.16
N LYS A 11 8.27 9.29 7.82
CA LYS A 11 8.40 10.54 7.06
C LYS A 11 7.77 10.46 5.68
N ASN A 12 7.59 9.24 5.15
CA ASN A 12 7.02 9.05 3.82
C ASN A 12 5.52 8.80 3.85
N LEU A 13 4.91 8.76 5.02
CA LEU A 13 3.50 8.37 5.14
C LEU A 13 2.58 9.24 4.29
N SER A 14 2.72 10.54 4.41
CA SER A 14 1.88 11.47 3.68
C SER A 14 1.99 11.29 2.17
N ALA A 15 3.23 11.13 1.69
CA ALA A 15 3.46 10.96 0.26
C ALA A 15 2.87 9.64 -0.24
N VAL A 16 3.00 8.58 0.55
CA VAL A 16 2.46 7.28 0.16
C VAL A 16 0.94 7.33 0.11
N GLU A 17 0.32 7.93 1.11
CA GLU A 17 -1.14 8.04 1.13
C GLU A 17 -1.65 8.85 -0.06
N SER A 18 -0.94 9.91 -0.39
CA SER A 18 -1.31 10.74 -1.53
C SER A 18 -1.25 9.96 -2.84
N ILE A 19 -0.18 9.19 -3.01
CA ILE A 19 -0.02 8.38 -4.21
C ILE A 19 -1.12 7.33 -4.30
N ILE A 20 -1.41 6.67 -3.19
CA ILE A 20 -2.48 5.66 -3.18
C ILE A 20 -3.80 6.29 -3.59
N GLY A 21 -4.11 7.46 -3.05
CA GLY A 21 -5.35 8.14 -3.39
C GLY A 21 -5.44 8.56 -4.84
N GLN A 22 -4.32 8.87 -5.46
CA GLN A 22 -4.29 9.29 -6.86
C GLN A 22 -4.53 8.14 -7.82
N HIS A 23 -4.48 6.91 -7.34
CA HIS A 23 -4.60 5.73 -8.19
C HIS A 23 -5.88 4.94 -7.90
N ASP A 24 -6.91 5.62 -7.42
CA ASP A 24 -8.20 4.99 -7.15
C ASP A 24 -8.08 3.79 -6.23
N SER A 25 -7.17 3.89 -5.29
CA SER A 25 -6.94 2.83 -4.33
C SER A 25 -7.33 3.31 -2.96
N GLU A 26 -7.56 2.39 -2.06
CA GLU A 26 -8.10 2.71 -0.76
C GLU A 26 -7.14 2.25 0.33
N VAL A 27 -6.79 3.17 1.24
CA VAL A 27 -5.99 2.81 2.39
C VAL A 27 -6.89 2.08 3.38
N LEU A 28 -6.55 0.84 3.71
CA LEU A 28 -7.34 0.05 4.63
C LEU A 28 -6.95 0.34 6.08
N TRP A 29 -5.67 0.45 6.36
CA TRP A 29 -5.21 0.86 7.68
C TRP A 29 -3.73 1.20 7.62
N VAL A 30 -3.30 1.90 8.68
CA VAL A 30 -1.91 2.28 8.86
C VAL A 30 -1.52 1.84 10.26
N SER A 31 -0.41 1.13 10.38
CA SER A 31 0.04 0.64 11.68
C SER A 31 0.58 1.77 12.54
N ALA A 32 0.66 1.50 13.83
CA ALA A 32 1.33 2.41 14.73
C ALA A 32 2.83 2.40 14.44
N ASP A 33 3.52 3.45 14.88
CA ASP A 33 4.95 3.54 14.70
C ASP A 33 5.67 2.43 15.45
N GLU A 34 6.58 1.78 14.75
CA GLU A 34 7.47 0.80 15.36
C GLU A 34 8.78 0.92 14.63
N ASP A 35 9.85 1.14 15.34
CA ASP A 35 11.18 1.30 14.73
C ASP A 35 11.17 2.38 13.66
N ARG A 36 10.40 3.42 13.88
CA ARG A 36 10.31 4.56 12.97
C ARG A 36 9.71 4.19 11.61
N LYS A 37 9.10 3.04 11.51
CA LYS A 37 8.48 2.62 10.26
C LYS A 37 7.01 2.40 10.44
N LYS A 38 6.28 2.56 9.37
CA LYS A 38 4.86 2.30 9.34
C LYS A 38 4.54 1.32 8.24
N VAL A 39 3.47 0.60 8.43
CA VAL A 39 2.94 -0.29 7.39
C VAL A 39 1.60 0.28 6.96
N ILE A 40 1.48 0.56 5.68
CA ILE A 40 0.25 1.07 5.10
C ILE A 40 -0.32 -0.04 4.24
N ARG A 41 -1.52 -0.49 4.56
CA ARG A 41 -2.17 -1.52 3.78
C ARG A 41 -3.24 -0.89 2.92
N ALA A 42 -3.20 -1.18 1.64
CA ALA A 42 -4.13 -0.60 0.68
C ALA A 42 -4.71 -1.67 -0.21
N LEU A 43 -5.93 -1.41 -0.65
CA LEU A 43 -6.62 -2.27 -1.60
C LEU A 43 -6.53 -1.60 -2.95
N VAL A 44 -6.10 -2.33 -3.97
CA VAL A 44 -5.91 -1.76 -5.30
C VAL A 44 -6.52 -2.69 -6.34
N SER A 45 -7.18 -2.09 -7.33
CA SER A 45 -7.73 -2.86 -8.44
C SER A 45 -6.61 -3.33 -9.34
N ASP A 46 -6.87 -4.38 -10.10
CA ASP A 46 -5.86 -4.92 -11.00
C ASP A 46 -5.46 -3.90 -12.07
N ASP A 47 -6.39 -3.06 -12.48
CA ASP A 47 -6.14 -2.01 -13.47
C ASP A 47 -5.11 -1.01 -13.01
N GLN A 48 -5.15 -0.65 -11.73
CA GLN A 48 -4.32 0.42 -11.19
C GLN A 48 -3.04 -0.09 -10.56
N ARG A 49 -2.92 -1.39 -10.41
CA ARG A 49 -1.82 -1.96 -9.67
C ARG A 49 -0.46 -1.54 -10.21
N GLN A 50 -0.25 -1.69 -11.52
CA GLN A 50 1.06 -1.39 -12.08
C GLN A 50 1.39 0.08 -11.98
N SER A 51 0.43 0.95 -12.25
CA SER A 51 0.65 2.39 -12.14
C SER A 51 0.98 2.79 -10.72
N LEU A 52 0.28 2.22 -9.75
CA LEU A 52 0.54 2.51 -8.36
C LEU A 52 1.92 2.03 -7.94
N LEU A 53 2.29 0.81 -8.34
CA LEU A 53 3.60 0.29 -8.00
C LEU A 53 4.72 1.13 -8.61
N ASP A 54 4.55 1.56 -9.85
CA ASP A 54 5.54 2.40 -10.49
C ASP A 54 5.71 3.73 -9.76
N ALA A 55 4.60 4.32 -9.34
CA ALA A 55 4.65 5.59 -8.62
C ALA A 55 5.34 5.43 -7.26
N LEU A 56 5.03 4.34 -6.55
CA LEU A 56 5.67 4.08 -5.27
C LEU A 56 7.15 3.79 -5.42
N GLN A 57 7.52 3.04 -6.46
CA GLN A 57 8.92 2.78 -6.72
C GLN A 57 9.68 4.06 -7.02
N GLY A 58 9.04 4.99 -7.73
CA GLY A 58 9.65 6.29 -7.98
C GLY A 58 9.89 7.06 -6.69
N LEU A 59 8.94 7.00 -5.78
CA LEU A 59 9.10 7.66 -4.49
C LEU A 59 10.25 7.08 -3.69
N PHE A 60 10.43 5.75 -3.77
CA PHE A 60 11.43 5.07 -2.95
C PHE A 60 12.76 4.89 -3.66
N GLN A 61 12.91 5.48 -4.82
CA GLN A 61 14.15 5.34 -5.59
C GLN A 61 15.31 5.86 -4.75
N GLY A 62 16.33 5.03 -4.60
CA GLY A 62 17.50 5.41 -3.81
C GLY A 62 17.36 5.16 -2.32
N GLU A 63 16.23 4.64 -1.87
CA GLU A 63 16.01 4.32 -0.46
C GLU A 63 15.99 2.83 -0.27
N ASP A 64 16.68 2.37 0.77
CA ASP A 64 16.69 0.95 1.10
C ASP A 64 15.75 0.62 2.25
N ASP A 65 15.08 1.64 2.80
CA ASP A 65 14.28 1.47 4.02
C ASP A 65 12.83 1.16 3.75
N SER A 66 12.45 1.07 2.49
CA SER A 66 11.05 0.89 2.13
C SER A 66 10.86 -0.40 1.36
N LYS A 67 9.72 -1.03 1.55
CA LYS A 67 9.38 -2.28 0.87
C LYS A 67 7.93 -2.25 0.46
N ILE A 68 7.64 -2.91 -0.65
CA ILE A 68 6.27 -3.05 -1.13
C ILE A 68 6.00 -4.54 -1.26
N LEU A 69 4.98 -5.01 -0.57
CA LEU A 69 4.57 -6.40 -0.63
C LEU A 69 3.20 -6.47 -1.28
N VAL A 70 3.04 -7.38 -2.23
CA VAL A 70 1.79 -7.51 -2.95
C VAL A 70 1.21 -8.88 -2.69
N THR A 71 -0.06 -8.92 -2.29
CA THR A 71 -0.73 -10.16 -2.00
C THR A 71 -2.04 -10.21 -2.76
N ALA A 72 -2.30 -11.33 -3.41
CA ALA A 72 -3.57 -11.50 -4.11
C ALA A 72 -4.69 -11.65 -3.09
N LEU A 73 -5.79 -10.98 -3.35
CA LEU A 73 -6.96 -11.11 -2.52
C LEU A 73 -7.82 -12.23 -3.10
N GLU A 74 -7.80 -13.37 -2.44
CA GLU A 74 -8.49 -14.53 -2.94
C GLU A 74 -9.96 -14.53 -2.59
N ALA A 75 -10.29 -13.97 -1.45
CA ALA A 75 -11.67 -13.94 -1.00
C ALA A 75 -11.90 -12.70 -0.18
N SER A 76 -13.08 -12.16 -0.31
CA SER A 76 -13.48 -11.01 0.45
C SER A 76 -14.03 -11.47 1.79
N LEU A 77 -13.51 -10.94 2.87
CA LEU A 77 -13.94 -11.32 4.21
C LEU A 77 -14.40 -10.10 4.96
N PRO A 78 -15.37 -10.22 5.83
CA PRO A 78 -16.10 -11.44 6.13
C PRO A 78 -16.98 -11.85 4.97
N ARG A 79 -17.11 -13.14 4.77
CA ARG A 79 -17.94 -13.63 3.70
C ARG A 79 -19.39 -13.44 4.05
N LYS A 80 -20.15 -13.14 3.02
CA LYS A 80 -21.59 -13.09 3.18
C LYS A 80 -22.12 -14.48 3.03
N GLU A 81 -22.57 -15.02 4.11
CA GLU A 81 -23.09 -16.37 4.04
C GLU A 81 -24.55 -16.34 3.73
N PRO A 82 -24.98 -17.20 2.87
CA PRO A 82 -26.40 -17.29 2.61
C PRO A 82 -27.12 -17.79 3.82
#